data_2622b2b64cd747f3b38f68dacb9ba7a7
#
_entry.id   2622b2b64cd747f3b38f68dacb9ba7a7
#
_cell.length_a   1.000
_cell.length_b   1.000
_cell.length_c   1.000
_cell.angle_alpha   90.00
_cell.angle_beta   90.00
_cell.angle_gamma   90.00
#
_symmetry.space_group_name_H-M   'P 1'
#
loop_
_entity.id
_entity.type
_entity.pdbx_description
1 polymer ?
#
loop_
_entity_poly.entity_id
_entity_poly.type
_entity_poly.pdbx_seq_one_letter_code
_entity_poly.pdbx_strand_id
1 'polypeptide(L)'
;MSVLRATSGVALHIDLSESRLRAGLEHELREAVRLGRLTPGIRLPSSRTFARELGIARNTVADAYGQLIAEGWLVARQGAGTWVAERPTLSATADAMAPVVDRVRFDLRPGVPDLGSFPRPAWIAATRRAFAVAADSALGYSDPRGLSMLREALAGYLARARRVAVDPERVLVCSGFAHGLDLICATLRRRGATTVAVEAYGIRLHRDIIEANGLATTTLPVDSGGASFDDVRDVGAALLTPAHQFPTGVALDPARRRSSVAWAADSGSLLIEDDYDGEFRYDRQPVGAMQSLAPDQVVYAGTASKSLAPGLRLAWLVVPNHLLEELVEVQRIRGGPPSNVDQLTLAEFIGSGAFDRHVRTARLAYRRRRDRLVASLADGAPTVEISGISAGLHALVHMQARDEHDVVARAAHQGLAVQGLGEFTAPGHERGPALVIGYATPPDHAYTAALARLTTVLASSEGVSVRAR
;
A
#
# COMPACT_ATOMS: atom_id res chain seq x y z
N MET A 1 -2.05 21.83 -43.25
CA MET A 1 -2.57 22.57 -42.08
C MET A 1 -3.28 23.84 -42.60
N SER A 2 -4.58 23.78 -42.75
CA SER A 2 -5.36 24.95 -43.15
C SER A 2 -5.92 25.62 -41.91
N VAL A 3 -5.46 26.84 -41.62
CA VAL A 3 -5.97 27.66 -40.52
C VAL A 3 -7.23 28.35 -41.00
N LEU A 4 -8.39 27.95 -40.55
CA LEU A 4 -9.67 28.57 -40.83
C LEU A 4 -10.03 29.55 -39.71
N ARG A 5 -10.16 30.84 -40.02
CA ARG A 5 -10.68 31.85 -39.09
C ARG A 5 -12.19 31.88 -39.22
N ALA A 6 -12.90 31.46 -38.19
CA ALA A 6 -14.36 31.68 -38.14
C ALA A 6 -14.66 33.16 -37.84
N THR A 7 -15.69 33.71 -38.47
CA THR A 7 -16.13 35.11 -38.35
C THR A 7 -16.58 35.51 -36.93
N SER A 8 -16.61 34.60 -36.00
CA SER A 8 -16.91 34.82 -34.57
C SER A 8 -15.71 35.25 -33.71
N GLY A 9 -14.57 35.59 -34.34
CA GLY A 9 -13.36 36.06 -33.62
C GLY A 9 -12.56 34.96 -32.88
N VAL A 10 -12.97 33.69 -32.96
CA VAL A 10 -12.27 32.56 -32.34
C VAL A 10 -11.53 31.78 -33.42
N ALA A 11 -10.19 31.73 -33.33
CA ALA A 11 -9.37 30.89 -34.20
C ALA A 11 -9.50 29.42 -33.74
N LEU A 12 -10.21 28.61 -34.51
CA LEU A 12 -10.27 27.17 -34.33
C LEU A 12 -9.24 26.52 -35.27
N HIS A 13 -8.26 25.84 -34.72
CA HIS A 13 -7.34 25.01 -35.48
C HIS A 13 -7.96 23.61 -35.59
N ILE A 14 -8.56 23.32 -36.72
CA ILE A 14 -9.18 22.02 -36.98
C ILE A 14 -8.32 21.28 -37.99
N ASP A 15 -7.76 20.15 -37.55
CA ASP A 15 -7.04 19.24 -38.45
C ASP A 15 -8.07 18.28 -39.11
N LEU A 16 -8.40 18.60 -40.35
CA LEU A 16 -9.39 17.87 -41.12
C LEU A 16 -8.74 16.76 -41.94
N SER A 17 -8.48 15.61 -41.33
CA SER A 17 -8.28 14.38 -42.11
C SER A 17 -9.63 13.87 -42.58
N GLU A 18 -9.80 13.62 -43.89
CA GLU A 18 -11.08 13.30 -44.55
C GLU A 18 -11.88 12.15 -43.93
N SER A 19 -11.23 11.25 -43.21
CA SER A 19 -11.89 10.08 -42.61
C SER A 19 -12.49 10.32 -41.21
N ARG A 20 -12.32 11.48 -40.57
CA ARG A 20 -12.77 11.75 -39.18
C ARG A 20 -13.25 13.19 -38.94
N LEU A 21 -13.81 13.86 -39.94
CA LEU A 21 -14.24 15.28 -39.89
C LEU A 21 -15.15 15.61 -38.71
N ARG A 22 -16.13 14.76 -38.43
CA ARG A 22 -17.06 14.94 -37.30
C ARG A 22 -16.34 14.86 -35.96
N ALA A 23 -15.59 13.80 -35.73
CA ALA A 23 -14.89 13.58 -34.46
C ALA A 23 -13.81 14.66 -34.20
N GLY A 24 -13.13 15.12 -35.26
CA GLY A 24 -12.18 16.23 -35.20
C GLY A 24 -12.85 17.54 -34.80
N LEU A 25 -14.01 17.84 -35.37
CA LEU A 25 -14.78 19.03 -35.04
C LEU A 25 -15.31 18.99 -33.59
N GLU A 26 -15.83 17.84 -33.14
CA GLU A 26 -16.27 17.62 -31.77
C GLU A 26 -15.11 17.83 -30.79
N HIS A 27 -13.94 17.28 -31.09
CA HIS A 27 -12.75 17.40 -30.25
C HIS A 27 -12.29 18.87 -30.13
N GLU A 28 -12.15 19.59 -31.26
CA GLU A 28 -11.67 20.97 -31.26
C GLU A 28 -12.64 21.93 -30.56
N LEU A 29 -13.94 21.76 -30.73
CA LEU A 29 -14.94 22.57 -30.03
C LEU A 29 -14.90 22.30 -28.53
N ARG A 30 -14.74 21.04 -28.13
CA ARG A 30 -14.61 20.64 -26.70
C ARG A 30 -13.37 21.26 -26.08
N GLU A 31 -12.24 21.17 -26.76
CA GLU A 31 -10.98 21.79 -26.31
C GLU A 31 -11.06 23.32 -26.28
N ALA A 32 -11.73 23.94 -27.25
CA ALA A 32 -11.91 25.38 -27.25
C ALA A 32 -12.75 25.88 -26.06
N VAL A 33 -13.77 25.13 -25.65
CA VAL A 33 -14.54 25.40 -24.42
C VAL A 33 -13.71 25.12 -23.18
N ARG A 34 -12.99 24.00 -23.15
CA ARG A 34 -12.16 23.59 -22.00
C ARG A 34 -11.04 24.57 -21.69
N LEU A 35 -10.38 25.08 -22.73
CA LEU A 35 -9.30 26.05 -22.66
C LEU A 35 -9.77 27.50 -22.53
N GLY A 36 -11.09 27.75 -22.42
CA GLY A 36 -11.65 29.09 -22.29
C GLY A 36 -11.60 29.93 -23.56
N ARG A 37 -11.22 29.37 -24.72
CA ARG A 37 -11.26 30.05 -26.02
C ARG A 37 -12.70 30.32 -26.46
N LEU A 38 -13.63 29.43 -26.09
CA LEU A 38 -15.06 29.58 -26.17
C LEU A 38 -15.61 29.73 -24.75
N THR A 39 -15.94 30.95 -24.35
CA THR A 39 -16.45 31.20 -23.00
C THR A 39 -17.95 30.85 -22.90
N PRO A 40 -18.43 30.45 -21.69
CA PRO A 40 -19.86 30.21 -21.47
C PRO A 40 -20.72 31.36 -21.94
N GLY A 41 -21.87 31.05 -22.54
CA GLY A 41 -22.80 32.05 -23.07
C GLY A 41 -22.45 32.61 -24.45
N ILE A 42 -21.33 32.25 -25.07
CA ILE A 42 -21.03 32.61 -26.46
C ILE A 42 -21.98 31.86 -27.41
N ARG A 43 -22.52 32.57 -28.37
CA ARG A 43 -23.33 32.01 -29.45
C ARG A 43 -22.41 31.48 -30.56
N LEU A 44 -22.58 30.21 -30.91
CA LEU A 44 -21.88 29.60 -32.06
C LEU A 44 -22.60 29.96 -33.39
N PRO A 45 -21.84 29.94 -34.51
CA PRO A 45 -22.44 30.10 -35.85
C PRO A 45 -23.51 29.02 -36.11
N SER A 46 -24.48 29.30 -36.93
CA SER A 46 -25.43 28.24 -37.32
C SER A 46 -24.71 27.09 -38.04
N SER A 47 -25.20 25.86 -37.93
CA SER A 47 -24.61 24.71 -38.62
C SER A 47 -24.43 24.96 -40.14
N ARG A 48 -25.31 25.75 -40.75
CA ARG A 48 -25.19 26.13 -42.17
C ARG A 48 -24.07 27.13 -42.44
N THR A 49 -23.91 28.11 -41.57
CA THR A 49 -22.85 29.11 -41.69
C THR A 49 -21.48 28.48 -41.41
N PHE A 50 -21.40 27.71 -40.35
CA PHE A 50 -20.15 27.08 -39.92
C PHE A 50 -19.67 26.00 -40.91
N ALA A 51 -20.60 25.21 -41.48
CA ALA A 51 -20.28 24.26 -42.53
C ALA A 51 -19.68 24.91 -43.78
N ARG A 52 -20.26 26.08 -44.18
CA ARG A 52 -19.75 26.85 -45.30
C ARG A 52 -18.36 27.44 -45.03
N GLU A 53 -18.11 27.93 -43.83
CA GLU A 53 -16.79 28.46 -43.41
C GLU A 53 -15.73 27.37 -43.35
N LEU A 54 -16.10 26.16 -42.92
CA LEU A 54 -15.20 25.01 -42.81
C LEU A 54 -15.06 24.19 -44.10
N GLY A 55 -15.87 24.48 -45.16
CA GLY A 55 -15.88 23.70 -46.40
C GLY A 55 -16.36 22.25 -46.23
N ILE A 56 -17.20 21.96 -45.24
CA ILE A 56 -17.68 20.60 -44.92
C ILE A 56 -19.24 20.51 -45.06
N ALA A 57 -19.76 19.29 -45.01
CA ALA A 57 -21.21 19.07 -45.09
C ALA A 57 -21.95 19.65 -43.86
N ARG A 58 -23.10 20.28 -44.08
CA ARG A 58 -23.95 20.84 -43.00
C ARG A 58 -24.31 19.79 -41.96
N ASN A 59 -24.61 18.57 -42.39
CA ASN A 59 -24.99 17.49 -41.49
C ASN A 59 -23.84 17.12 -40.53
N THR A 60 -22.60 17.17 -40.99
CA THR A 60 -21.42 16.92 -40.14
C THR A 60 -21.37 17.92 -38.97
N VAL A 61 -21.62 19.19 -39.22
CA VAL A 61 -21.66 20.23 -38.18
C VAL A 61 -22.91 20.08 -37.30
N ALA A 62 -24.06 19.75 -37.89
CA ALA A 62 -25.29 19.55 -37.13
C ALA A 62 -25.17 18.35 -36.16
N ASP A 63 -24.59 17.25 -36.64
CA ASP A 63 -24.34 16.05 -35.83
C ASP A 63 -23.33 16.31 -34.69
N ALA A 64 -22.23 17.03 -34.99
CA ALA A 64 -21.25 17.43 -33.97
C ALA A 64 -21.90 18.35 -32.91
N TYR A 65 -22.70 19.32 -33.31
CA TYR A 65 -23.45 20.16 -32.38
C TYR A 65 -24.43 19.33 -31.53
N GLY A 66 -25.17 18.40 -32.18
CA GLY A 66 -26.10 17.51 -31.49
C GLY A 66 -25.41 16.67 -30.43
N GLN A 67 -24.21 16.10 -30.73
CA GLN A 67 -23.41 15.34 -29.79
C GLN A 67 -22.92 16.21 -28.62
N LEU A 68 -22.40 17.41 -28.91
CA LEU A 68 -21.93 18.34 -27.88
C LEU A 68 -23.07 18.89 -27.01
N ILE A 69 -24.28 18.99 -27.55
CA ILE A 69 -25.50 19.33 -26.78
C ILE A 69 -25.84 18.15 -25.84
N ALA A 70 -25.85 16.93 -26.36
CA ALA A 70 -26.09 15.72 -25.54
C ALA A 70 -25.07 15.55 -24.42
N GLU A 71 -23.83 15.94 -24.66
CA GLU A 71 -22.74 15.95 -23.66
C GLU A 71 -22.80 17.16 -22.69
N GLY A 72 -23.70 18.13 -22.92
CA GLY A 72 -23.83 19.33 -22.08
C GLY A 72 -22.74 20.39 -22.28
N TRP A 73 -21.97 20.33 -23.38
CA TRP A 73 -21.01 21.39 -23.74
C TRP A 73 -21.68 22.59 -24.40
N LEU A 74 -22.78 22.33 -25.13
CA LEU A 74 -23.55 23.32 -25.85
C LEU A 74 -25.02 23.23 -25.40
N VAL A 75 -25.77 24.34 -25.61
CA VAL A 75 -27.21 24.41 -25.36
C VAL A 75 -27.90 24.95 -26.62
N ALA A 76 -28.90 24.23 -27.12
CA ALA A 76 -29.78 24.72 -28.16
C ALA A 76 -30.91 25.56 -27.55
N ARG A 77 -31.13 26.78 -28.07
CA ARG A 77 -32.31 27.61 -27.73
C ARG A 77 -33.19 27.69 -28.97
N GLN A 78 -34.41 27.21 -28.82
CA GLN A 78 -35.35 27.13 -29.93
C GLN A 78 -35.53 28.49 -30.61
N GLY A 79 -35.32 28.58 -31.91
CA GLY A 79 -35.38 29.83 -32.70
C GLY A 79 -34.18 30.79 -32.49
N ALA A 80 -33.31 30.59 -31.51
CA ALA A 80 -32.19 31.48 -31.15
C ALA A 80 -30.81 30.96 -31.55
N GLY A 81 -30.62 29.64 -31.74
CA GLY A 81 -29.36 29.04 -32.15
C GLY A 81 -28.70 28.15 -31.07
N THR A 82 -27.39 27.92 -31.22
CA THR A 82 -26.58 27.10 -30.33
C THR A 82 -25.60 27.97 -29.56
N TRP A 83 -25.43 27.69 -28.25
CA TRP A 83 -24.66 28.50 -27.33
C TRP A 83 -23.72 27.58 -26.55
N VAL A 84 -22.59 28.09 -26.09
CA VAL A 84 -21.73 27.41 -25.12
C VAL A 84 -22.49 27.34 -23.79
N ALA A 85 -22.60 26.14 -23.23
CA ALA A 85 -23.32 25.93 -21.98
C ALA A 85 -22.66 26.68 -20.80
N GLU A 86 -23.47 27.23 -19.91
CA GLU A 86 -23.01 27.71 -18.61
C GLU A 86 -22.63 26.49 -17.77
N ARG A 87 -21.37 26.32 -17.50
CA ARG A 87 -20.93 25.32 -16.54
C ARG A 87 -21.04 25.89 -15.13
N PRO A 88 -21.46 25.08 -14.14
CA PRO A 88 -21.15 25.43 -12.77
C PRO A 88 -19.62 25.63 -12.70
N THR A 89 -19.19 26.84 -12.48
CA THR A 89 -17.80 27.10 -12.09
C THR A 89 -17.60 26.35 -10.78
N LEU A 90 -16.92 25.20 -10.85
CA LEU A 90 -16.17 24.77 -9.68
C LEU A 90 -15.24 25.95 -9.42
N SER A 91 -15.61 26.82 -8.48
CA SER A 91 -14.65 27.73 -7.87
C SER A 91 -13.49 26.85 -7.50
N ALA A 92 -12.43 26.91 -8.27
CA ALA A 92 -11.15 26.47 -7.82
C ALA A 92 -10.82 27.39 -6.64
N THR A 93 -11.26 27.02 -5.46
CA THR A 93 -10.56 27.36 -4.23
C THR A 93 -9.22 26.65 -4.32
N ALA A 94 -8.39 27.16 -5.22
CA ALA A 94 -6.98 26.81 -5.35
C ALA A 94 -6.18 27.51 -4.25
N ASP A 95 -6.66 27.36 -3.01
CA ASP A 95 -5.87 27.44 -1.80
C ASP A 95 -5.80 26.06 -1.14
N ALA A 96 -5.69 25.00 -1.97
CA ALA A 96 -4.98 23.85 -1.52
C ALA A 96 -3.52 24.31 -1.43
N MET A 97 -3.13 24.70 -0.21
CA MET A 97 -1.74 24.67 0.20
C MET A 97 -1.15 23.39 -0.41
N ALA A 98 -0.39 23.53 -1.52
CA ALA A 98 0.44 22.46 -1.99
C ALA A 98 1.25 22.07 -0.75
N PRO A 99 1.22 20.81 -0.29
CA PRO A 99 2.09 20.42 0.80
C PRO A 99 3.47 20.84 0.32
N VAL A 100 4.19 21.58 1.15
CA VAL A 100 5.63 21.79 0.98
C VAL A 100 6.18 20.39 1.10
N VAL A 101 6.25 19.69 -0.01
CA VAL A 101 6.98 18.43 -0.13
C VAL A 101 8.41 18.89 -0.02
N ASP A 102 8.91 18.94 1.20
CA ASP A 102 10.34 18.94 1.47
C ASP A 102 10.88 17.86 0.52
N ARG A 103 11.73 18.26 -0.43
CA ARG A 103 12.12 17.37 -1.53
C ARG A 103 12.99 16.26 -0.94
N VAL A 104 12.33 15.24 -0.39
CA VAL A 104 12.97 13.99 0.04
C VAL A 104 13.72 13.46 -1.16
N ARG A 105 15.03 13.59 -1.12
CA ARG A 105 15.92 13.12 -2.19
C ARG A 105 16.23 11.63 -2.01
N PHE A 106 16.33 11.21 -0.75
CA PHE A 106 16.61 9.82 -0.38
C PHE A 106 15.62 9.38 0.70
N ASP A 107 14.87 8.33 0.44
CA ASP A 107 13.90 7.77 1.38
C ASP A 107 14.41 6.46 1.96
N LEU A 108 14.74 6.46 3.23
CA LEU A 108 15.13 5.28 4.02
C LEU A 108 14.09 4.95 5.11
N ARG A 109 12.84 5.44 4.96
CA ARG A 109 11.76 5.05 5.86
C ARG A 109 11.38 3.58 5.65
N PRO A 110 11.03 2.85 6.72
CA PRO A 110 10.65 1.44 6.62
C PRO A 110 9.26 1.25 5.99
N GLY A 111 8.96 0.02 5.63
CA GLY A 111 7.59 -0.38 5.30
C GLY A 111 7.25 -0.40 3.81
N VAL A 112 8.06 0.16 2.92
CA VAL A 112 7.83 0.12 1.47
C VAL A 112 8.91 -0.72 0.79
N PRO A 113 8.55 -1.68 -0.10
CA PRO A 113 9.52 -2.41 -0.92
C PRO A 113 10.05 -1.52 -2.05
N ASP A 114 11.08 -1.97 -2.75
CA ASP A 114 11.54 -1.31 -3.99
C ASP A 114 10.46 -1.41 -5.08
N LEU A 115 9.66 -0.34 -5.22
CA LEU A 115 8.61 -0.27 -6.24
C LEU A 115 9.15 -0.27 -7.67
N GLY A 116 10.43 0.08 -7.86
CA GLY A 116 11.12 -0.03 -9.15
C GLY A 116 11.30 -1.47 -9.61
N SER A 117 11.43 -2.39 -8.66
CA SER A 117 11.59 -3.82 -8.90
C SER A 117 10.27 -4.57 -9.12
N PHE A 118 9.11 -3.89 -9.07
CA PHE A 118 7.83 -4.53 -9.35
C PHE A 118 7.84 -5.21 -10.72
N PRO A 119 7.46 -6.47 -10.85
CA PRO A 119 7.63 -7.27 -12.06
C PRO A 119 6.56 -6.98 -13.12
N ARG A 120 6.48 -5.71 -13.60
CA ARG A 120 5.44 -5.21 -14.52
C ARG A 120 5.18 -6.12 -15.73
N PRO A 121 6.20 -6.57 -16.49
CA PRO A 121 5.93 -7.44 -17.65
C PRO A 121 5.29 -8.78 -17.26
N ALA A 122 5.77 -9.40 -16.18
CA ALA A 122 5.25 -10.68 -15.72
C ALA A 122 3.84 -10.53 -15.12
N TRP A 123 3.55 -9.42 -14.42
CA TRP A 123 2.22 -9.09 -13.91
C TRP A 123 1.22 -8.90 -15.05
N ILE A 124 1.57 -8.09 -16.06
CA ILE A 124 0.73 -7.88 -17.26
C ILE A 124 0.48 -9.20 -17.99
N ALA A 125 1.50 -10.04 -18.12
CA ALA A 125 1.35 -11.35 -18.75
C ALA A 125 0.41 -12.26 -17.94
N ALA A 126 0.50 -12.26 -16.62
CA ALA A 126 -0.41 -13.00 -15.74
C ALA A 126 -1.86 -12.47 -15.87
N THR A 127 -2.05 -11.14 -15.88
CA THR A 127 -3.37 -10.52 -16.11
C THR A 127 -3.98 -11.00 -17.42
N ARG A 128 -3.22 -10.96 -18.52
CA ARG A 128 -3.71 -11.41 -19.83
C ARG A 128 -4.11 -12.88 -19.83
N ARG A 129 -3.31 -13.76 -19.23
CA ARG A 129 -3.64 -15.20 -19.12
C ARG A 129 -4.87 -15.43 -18.25
N ALA A 130 -4.95 -14.75 -17.11
CA ALA A 130 -6.09 -14.85 -16.22
C ALA A 130 -7.40 -14.47 -16.94
N PHE A 131 -7.40 -13.37 -17.68
CA PHE A 131 -8.58 -12.94 -18.45
C PHE A 131 -8.92 -13.86 -19.64
N ALA A 132 -7.93 -14.52 -20.22
CA ALA A 132 -8.17 -15.43 -21.35
C ALA A 132 -8.96 -16.70 -20.95
N VAL A 133 -8.95 -17.06 -19.65
CA VAL A 133 -9.60 -18.28 -19.13
C VAL A 133 -10.68 -18.00 -18.10
N ALA A 134 -10.80 -16.76 -17.60
CA ALA A 134 -11.80 -16.39 -16.61
C ALA A 134 -13.21 -16.49 -17.21
N ALA A 135 -14.13 -17.10 -16.48
CA ALA A 135 -15.54 -17.05 -16.83
C ALA A 135 -16.08 -15.61 -16.59
N ASP A 136 -17.10 -15.20 -17.37
CA ASP A 136 -17.73 -13.88 -17.23
C ASP A 136 -18.23 -13.62 -15.80
N SER A 137 -18.72 -14.67 -15.12
CA SER A 137 -19.16 -14.60 -13.72
C SER A 137 -18.06 -14.16 -12.74
N ALA A 138 -16.78 -14.36 -13.05
CA ALA A 138 -15.67 -13.89 -12.23
C ALA A 138 -15.53 -12.36 -12.23
N LEU A 139 -16.18 -11.66 -13.15
CA LEU A 139 -16.24 -10.20 -13.21
C LEU A 139 -17.46 -9.63 -12.45
N GLY A 140 -18.35 -10.50 -11.95
CA GLY A 140 -19.51 -10.14 -11.13
C GLY A 140 -19.19 -10.02 -9.64
N TYR A 141 -20.23 -9.96 -8.82
CA TYR A 141 -20.08 -10.09 -7.37
C TYR A 141 -19.59 -11.48 -7.02
N SER A 142 -18.52 -11.55 -6.24
CA SER A 142 -17.87 -12.80 -5.85
C SER A 142 -18.26 -13.24 -4.43
N ASP A 143 -17.85 -14.47 -4.08
CA ASP A 143 -17.88 -14.95 -2.70
C ASP A 143 -17.22 -13.92 -1.77
N PRO A 144 -17.84 -13.55 -0.65
CA PRO A 144 -17.23 -12.64 0.32
C PRO A 144 -15.84 -13.05 0.80
N ARG A 145 -15.48 -14.33 0.75
CA ARG A 145 -14.13 -14.80 1.07
C ARG A 145 -13.08 -14.46 0.00
N GLY A 146 -13.51 -14.03 -1.17
CA GLY A 146 -12.69 -13.86 -2.37
C GLY A 146 -12.77 -15.05 -3.33
N LEU A 147 -12.16 -14.90 -4.51
CA LEU A 147 -12.21 -15.91 -5.56
C LEU A 147 -11.56 -17.24 -5.14
N SER A 148 -12.23 -18.36 -5.41
CA SER A 148 -11.72 -19.70 -5.07
C SER A 148 -10.35 -19.97 -5.71
N MET A 149 -10.15 -19.54 -6.97
CA MET A 149 -8.86 -19.67 -7.67
C MET A 149 -7.70 -19.04 -6.88
N LEU A 150 -7.91 -17.85 -6.27
CA LEU A 150 -6.88 -17.22 -5.47
C LEU A 150 -6.71 -17.93 -4.12
N ARG A 151 -7.80 -18.32 -3.48
CA ARG A 151 -7.76 -19.05 -2.20
C ARG A 151 -7.00 -20.37 -2.32
N GLU A 152 -7.22 -21.12 -3.39
CA GLU A 152 -6.51 -22.37 -3.72
C GLU A 152 -5.02 -22.11 -4.02
N ALA A 153 -4.71 -21.10 -4.83
CA ALA A 153 -3.33 -20.72 -5.14
C ALA A 153 -2.56 -20.30 -3.88
N LEU A 154 -3.20 -19.50 -3.01
CA LEU A 154 -2.64 -19.09 -1.72
C LEU A 154 -2.45 -20.28 -0.78
N ALA A 155 -3.40 -21.19 -0.66
CA ALA A 155 -3.27 -22.39 0.16
C ALA A 155 -2.05 -23.22 -0.24
N GLY A 156 -1.89 -23.49 -1.53
CA GLY A 156 -0.73 -24.21 -2.06
C GLY A 156 0.60 -23.46 -1.83
N TYR A 157 0.61 -22.15 -1.98
CA TYR A 157 1.77 -21.32 -1.72
C TYR A 157 2.15 -21.32 -0.23
N LEU A 158 1.19 -21.04 0.66
CA LEU A 158 1.40 -20.92 2.10
C LEU A 158 1.87 -22.23 2.74
N ALA A 159 1.31 -23.36 2.31
CA ALA A 159 1.77 -24.67 2.77
C ALA A 159 3.26 -24.91 2.46
N ARG A 160 3.71 -24.54 1.23
CA ARG A 160 5.12 -24.72 0.82
C ARG A 160 6.06 -23.68 1.42
N ALA A 161 5.66 -22.40 1.39
CA ALA A 161 6.55 -21.28 1.71
C ALA A 161 6.58 -20.97 3.20
N ARG A 162 5.45 -21.12 3.92
CA ARG A 162 5.29 -20.71 5.30
C ARG A 162 4.92 -21.85 6.25
N ARG A 163 4.69 -23.05 5.75
CA ARG A 163 4.21 -24.22 6.51
C ARG A 163 2.88 -23.97 7.22
N VAL A 164 2.03 -23.13 6.63
CA VAL A 164 0.69 -22.86 7.14
C VAL A 164 -0.19 -24.07 6.83
N ALA A 165 -0.87 -24.60 7.84
CA ALA A 165 -1.88 -25.65 7.66
C ALA A 165 -3.18 -24.99 7.22
N VAL A 166 -3.53 -25.07 5.94
CA VAL A 166 -4.66 -24.33 5.39
C VAL A 166 -5.52 -25.17 4.45
N ASP A 167 -6.83 -25.11 4.71
CA ASP A 167 -7.88 -25.42 3.75
C ASP A 167 -8.20 -24.13 2.98
N PRO A 168 -8.32 -24.13 1.63
CA PRO A 168 -8.73 -22.99 0.84
C PRO A 168 -10.02 -22.33 1.33
N GLU A 169 -10.94 -23.10 1.90
CA GLU A 169 -12.20 -22.58 2.47
C GLU A 169 -11.99 -21.72 3.71
N ARG A 170 -10.86 -21.84 4.38
CA ARG A 170 -10.47 -21.03 5.55
C ARG A 170 -9.65 -19.78 5.16
N VAL A 171 -9.39 -19.56 3.87
CA VAL A 171 -8.71 -18.36 3.38
C VAL A 171 -9.72 -17.27 3.10
N LEU A 172 -9.50 -16.09 3.68
CA LEU A 172 -10.28 -14.88 3.48
C LEU A 172 -9.39 -13.82 2.82
N VAL A 173 -9.72 -13.38 1.62
CA VAL A 173 -8.95 -12.35 0.88
C VAL A 173 -9.44 -10.97 1.30
N CYS A 174 -8.52 -10.07 1.67
CA CYS A 174 -8.85 -8.73 2.17
C CYS A 174 -8.00 -7.62 1.54
N SER A 175 -8.45 -6.37 1.68
CA SER A 175 -7.82 -5.19 1.06
C SER A 175 -6.64 -4.66 1.90
N GLY A 176 -5.60 -5.48 2.06
CA GLY A 176 -4.43 -5.20 2.89
C GLY A 176 -4.63 -5.62 4.35
N PHE A 177 -3.53 -5.71 5.11
CA PHE A 177 -3.55 -6.14 6.51
C PHE A 177 -4.43 -5.26 7.40
N ALA A 178 -4.41 -3.94 7.22
CA ALA A 178 -5.26 -3.01 7.98
C ALA A 178 -6.76 -3.36 7.86
N HIS A 179 -7.23 -3.73 6.67
CA HIS A 179 -8.60 -4.22 6.49
C HIS A 179 -8.82 -5.57 7.18
N GLY A 180 -7.87 -6.51 7.05
CA GLY A 180 -7.96 -7.79 7.76
C GLY A 180 -8.04 -7.62 9.28
N LEU A 181 -7.22 -6.73 9.85
CA LEU A 181 -7.24 -6.40 11.28
C LEU A 181 -8.58 -5.78 11.69
N ASP A 182 -9.13 -4.87 10.87
CA ASP A 182 -10.43 -4.27 11.11
C ASP A 182 -11.57 -5.31 11.16
N LEU A 183 -11.54 -6.28 10.23
CA LEU A 183 -12.50 -7.40 10.23
C LEU A 183 -12.39 -8.26 11.49
N ILE A 184 -11.16 -8.58 11.90
CA ILE A 184 -10.91 -9.37 13.13
C ILE A 184 -11.39 -8.60 14.35
N CYS A 185 -11.06 -7.33 14.48
CA CYS A 185 -11.47 -6.48 15.62
C CYS A 185 -13.00 -6.36 15.71
N ALA A 186 -13.68 -6.15 14.57
CA ALA A 186 -15.14 -6.12 14.55
C ALA A 186 -15.77 -7.43 14.99
N THR A 187 -15.19 -8.56 14.57
CA THR A 187 -15.65 -9.89 14.98
C THR A 187 -15.41 -10.13 16.49
N LEU A 188 -14.22 -9.80 16.98
CA LEU A 188 -13.90 -9.88 18.41
C LEU A 188 -14.86 -9.05 19.27
N ARG A 189 -15.16 -7.82 18.83
CA ARG A 189 -16.10 -6.94 19.52
C ARG A 189 -17.51 -7.53 19.59
N ARG A 190 -17.99 -8.14 18.50
CA ARG A 190 -19.29 -8.86 18.47
C ARG A 190 -19.33 -10.04 19.45
N ARG A 191 -18.19 -10.70 19.65
CA ARG A 191 -18.03 -11.82 20.59
C ARG A 191 -17.83 -11.38 22.05
N GLY A 192 -17.88 -10.08 22.31
CA GLY A 192 -17.79 -9.52 23.66
C GLY A 192 -16.36 -9.21 24.13
N ALA A 193 -15.34 -9.34 23.27
CA ALA A 193 -14.01 -8.89 23.63
C ALA A 193 -14.00 -7.38 23.91
N THR A 194 -13.16 -6.97 24.85
CA THR A 194 -12.99 -5.56 25.25
C THR A 194 -11.59 -5.05 24.99
N THR A 195 -10.62 -5.94 24.93
CA THR A 195 -9.19 -5.58 24.88
C THR A 195 -8.43 -6.49 23.91
N VAL A 196 -7.44 -5.91 23.20
CA VAL A 196 -6.47 -6.63 22.39
C VAL A 196 -5.06 -6.28 22.90
N ALA A 197 -4.25 -7.29 23.12
CA ALA A 197 -2.85 -7.10 23.44
C ALA A 197 -2.04 -6.82 22.17
N VAL A 198 -1.13 -5.84 22.22
CA VAL A 198 -0.28 -5.45 21.09
C VAL A 198 1.16 -5.32 21.53
N GLU A 199 2.12 -5.68 20.70
CA GLU A 199 3.53 -5.53 21.00
C GLU A 199 3.87 -4.08 21.36
N ALA A 200 4.83 -3.87 22.28
CA ALA A 200 5.28 -2.55 22.74
C ALA A 200 5.77 -1.66 21.59
N TYR A 201 6.22 -2.29 20.54
CA TYR A 201 6.62 -1.64 19.31
C TYR A 201 5.76 -2.12 18.17
N GLY A 202 5.36 -1.22 17.26
CA GLY A 202 4.53 -1.56 16.10
C GLY A 202 3.98 -0.34 15.39
N ILE A 203 3.26 -0.56 14.32
CA ILE A 203 2.63 0.51 13.53
C ILE A 203 1.45 1.10 14.31
N ARG A 204 1.47 2.41 14.57
CA ARG A 204 0.41 3.11 15.31
C ARG A 204 -0.98 2.86 14.71
N LEU A 205 -1.10 2.82 13.39
CA LEU A 205 -2.36 2.57 12.70
C LEU A 205 -3.06 1.28 13.19
N HIS A 206 -2.30 0.25 13.61
CA HIS A 206 -2.91 -0.98 14.13
C HIS A 206 -3.65 -0.73 15.45
N ARG A 207 -3.09 0.09 16.33
CA ARG A 207 -3.77 0.51 17.58
C ARG A 207 -4.99 1.37 17.27
N ASP A 208 -4.83 2.33 16.35
CA ASP A 208 -5.93 3.21 15.94
C ASP A 208 -7.12 2.38 15.37
N ILE A 209 -6.86 1.30 14.60
CA ILE A 209 -7.89 0.39 14.09
C ILE A 209 -8.58 -0.38 15.23
N ILE A 210 -7.81 -0.91 16.18
CA ILE A 210 -8.35 -1.63 17.33
C ILE A 210 -9.28 -0.72 18.14
N GLU A 211 -8.83 0.50 18.44
CA GLU A 211 -9.59 1.50 19.19
C GLU A 211 -10.83 1.99 18.43
N ALA A 212 -10.72 2.19 17.12
CA ALA A 212 -11.86 2.54 16.26
C ALA A 212 -12.97 1.49 16.25
N ASN A 213 -12.65 0.22 16.54
CA ASN A 213 -13.62 -0.85 16.73
C ASN A 213 -14.18 -0.93 18.17
N GLY A 214 -13.84 0.02 19.04
CA GLY A 214 -14.31 0.06 20.43
C GLY A 214 -13.64 -0.97 21.33
N LEU A 215 -12.42 -1.40 20.98
CA LEU A 215 -11.57 -2.27 21.79
C LEU A 215 -10.46 -1.43 22.43
N ALA A 216 -10.11 -1.72 23.67
CA ALA A 216 -8.92 -1.16 24.30
C ALA A 216 -7.64 -1.90 23.83
N THR A 217 -6.51 -1.24 23.97
CA THR A 217 -5.20 -1.88 23.75
C THR A 217 -4.45 -2.06 25.07
N THR A 218 -3.76 -3.20 25.23
CA THR A 218 -2.76 -3.40 26.29
C THR A 218 -1.44 -3.77 25.67
N THR A 219 -0.33 -3.45 26.35
CA THR A 219 1.00 -3.57 25.78
C THR A 219 1.68 -4.89 26.18
N LEU A 220 2.18 -5.64 25.20
CA LEU A 220 3.08 -6.78 25.40
C LEU A 220 4.53 -6.28 25.43
N PRO A 221 5.27 -6.48 26.52
CA PRO A 221 6.70 -6.19 26.52
C PRO A 221 7.45 -6.98 25.44
N VAL A 222 8.43 -6.35 24.82
CA VAL A 222 9.27 -6.96 23.78
C VAL A 222 10.73 -6.81 24.19
N ASP A 223 11.43 -7.92 24.27
CA ASP A 223 12.88 -7.96 24.53
C ASP A 223 13.62 -8.76 23.43
N SER A 224 14.86 -9.20 23.69
CA SER A 224 15.65 -9.97 22.75
C SER A 224 15.06 -11.34 22.37
N GLY A 225 14.12 -11.88 23.14
CA GLY A 225 13.35 -13.10 22.84
C GLY A 225 12.00 -12.83 22.16
N GLY A 226 11.66 -11.57 21.86
CA GLY A 226 10.39 -11.15 21.30
C GLY A 226 9.34 -10.79 22.36
N ALA A 227 8.06 -10.92 22.04
CA ALA A 227 6.96 -10.58 22.95
C ALA A 227 6.89 -11.52 24.17
N SER A 228 6.67 -10.95 25.38
CA SER A 228 6.39 -11.71 26.61
C SER A 228 4.90 -11.69 26.94
N PHE A 229 4.39 -12.84 27.47
CA PHE A 229 3.00 -13.06 27.87
C PHE A 229 2.83 -13.23 29.38
N ASP A 230 3.87 -12.98 30.19
CA ASP A 230 3.90 -13.32 31.61
C ASP A 230 2.76 -12.65 32.40
N ASP A 231 2.40 -11.40 32.07
CA ASP A 231 1.40 -10.60 32.76
C ASP A 231 0.12 -10.32 31.94
N VAL A 232 -0.09 -11.05 30.84
CA VAL A 232 -1.24 -10.81 29.95
C VAL A 232 -2.47 -11.56 30.43
N ARG A 233 -3.54 -10.80 30.78
CA ARG A 233 -4.80 -11.34 31.25
C ARG A 233 -5.98 -10.58 30.65
N ASP A 234 -7.13 -11.22 30.58
CA ASP A 234 -8.42 -10.62 30.23
C ASP A 234 -8.41 -9.90 28.85
N VAL A 235 -7.75 -10.48 27.86
CA VAL A 235 -7.71 -9.98 26.48
C VAL A 235 -8.37 -10.99 25.52
N GLY A 236 -9.07 -10.47 24.50
CA GLY A 236 -9.70 -11.32 23.48
C GLY A 236 -8.73 -11.82 22.42
N ALA A 237 -7.63 -11.10 22.20
CA ALA A 237 -6.58 -11.48 21.24
C ALA A 237 -5.25 -10.79 21.55
N ALA A 238 -4.17 -11.33 20.95
CA ALA A 238 -2.84 -10.68 20.90
C ALA A 238 -2.36 -10.57 19.46
N LEU A 239 -1.97 -9.36 19.05
CA LEU A 239 -1.37 -9.08 17.74
C LEU A 239 0.15 -9.15 17.84
N LEU A 240 0.75 -10.00 17.01
CA LEU A 240 2.18 -10.31 17.01
C LEU A 240 2.77 -10.26 15.60
N THR A 241 4.07 -9.94 15.53
CA THR A 241 4.91 -10.08 14.35
C THR A 241 6.03 -11.10 14.60
N PRO A 242 5.70 -12.40 14.79
CA PRO A 242 6.60 -13.38 15.43
C PRO A 242 7.76 -13.85 14.55
N ALA A 243 7.64 -13.73 13.23
CA ALA A 243 8.72 -14.09 12.32
C ALA A 243 9.84 -13.05 12.31
N HIS A 244 9.46 -11.77 12.41
CA HIS A 244 10.33 -10.61 12.37
C HIS A 244 9.61 -9.42 13.01
N GLN A 245 9.84 -9.21 14.30
CA GLN A 245 9.15 -8.17 15.06
C GLN A 245 9.40 -6.78 14.46
N PHE A 246 8.34 -6.05 14.19
CA PHE A 246 8.44 -4.69 13.67
C PHE A 246 8.40 -3.66 14.82
N PRO A 247 9.39 -2.76 14.93
CA PRO A 247 10.55 -2.59 14.06
C PRO A 247 11.87 -3.13 14.66
N THR A 248 11.83 -3.87 15.77
CA THR A 248 13.05 -4.28 16.49
C THR A 248 13.87 -5.33 15.74
N GLY A 249 13.24 -6.02 14.80
CA GLY A 249 13.91 -7.04 14.01
C GLY A 249 14.21 -8.34 14.77
N VAL A 250 13.67 -8.54 15.96
CA VAL A 250 13.83 -9.80 16.71
C VAL A 250 12.84 -10.86 16.24
N ALA A 251 13.22 -12.11 16.28
CA ALA A 251 12.29 -13.22 16.08
C ALA A 251 11.73 -13.68 17.43
N LEU A 252 10.48 -14.08 17.48
CA LEU A 252 9.91 -14.68 18.68
C LEU A 252 10.58 -16.02 18.96
N ASP A 253 11.17 -16.15 20.16
CA ASP A 253 11.88 -17.33 20.61
C ASP A 253 11.01 -18.61 20.54
N PRO A 254 11.57 -19.77 20.18
CA PRO A 254 10.80 -21.02 20.10
C PRO A 254 10.08 -21.42 21.38
N ALA A 255 10.63 -21.10 22.57
CA ALA A 255 9.96 -21.36 23.84
C ALA A 255 8.77 -20.40 24.01
N ARG A 256 8.93 -19.11 23.68
CA ARG A 256 7.86 -18.11 23.72
C ARG A 256 6.76 -18.38 22.69
N ARG A 257 7.09 -18.92 21.50
CA ARG A 257 6.09 -19.40 20.54
C ARG A 257 5.20 -20.48 21.14
N ARG A 258 5.79 -21.45 21.87
CA ARG A 258 4.99 -22.50 22.54
C ARG A 258 4.18 -21.95 23.72
N SER A 259 4.78 -21.09 24.54
CA SER A 259 4.05 -20.51 25.68
C SER A 259 2.92 -19.58 25.24
N SER A 260 3.08 -18.80 24.17
CA SER A 260 1.99 -17.97 23.66
C SER A 260 0.82 -18.78 23.09
N VAL A 261 1.12 -19.91 22.43
CA VAL A 261 0.09 -20.84 21.96
C VAL A 261 -0.64 -21.50 23.16
N ALA A 262 0.10 -21.94 24.18
CA ALA A 262 -0.51 -22.49 25.41
C ALA A 262 -1.37 -21.43 26.11
N TRP A 263 -0.84 -20.21 26.27
CA TRP A 263 -1.62 -19.09 26.82
C TRP A 263 -2.93 -18.85 26.06
N ALA A 264 -2.89 -18.85 24.71
CA ALA A 264 -4.10 -18.64 23.90
C ALA A 264 -5.13 -19.78 24.11
N ALA A 265 -4.67 -21.03 24.21
CA ALA A 265 -5.52 -22.17 24.45
C ALA A 265 -6.15 -22.11 25.85
N ASP A 266 -5.36 -21.79 26.89
CA ASP A 266 -5.80 -21.74 28.29
C ASP A 266 -6.75 -20.58 28.58
N SER A 267 -6.53 -19.42 27.92
CA SER A 267 -7.37 -18.22 28.08
C SER A 267 -8.58 -18.17 27.15
N GLY A 268 -8.63 -19.01 26.11
CA GLY A 268 -9.61 -18.91 25.03
C GLY A 268 -9.42 -17.69 24.13
N SER A 269 -8.24 -17.06 24.19
CA SER A 269 -7.89 -15.88 23.39
C SER A 269 -7.36 -16.28 22.01
N LEU A 270 -7.30 -15.33 21.08
CA LEU A 270 -6.72 -15.53 19.76
C LEU A 270 -5.31 -14.95 19.67
N LEU A 271 -4.47 -15.57 18.85
CA LEU A 271 -3.25 -14.96 18.34
C LEU A 271 -3.49 -14.46 16.92
N ILE A 272 -3.13 -13.23 16.65
CA ILE A 272 -3.15 -12.64 15.31
C ILE A 272 -1.68 -12.55 14.87
N GLU A 273 -1.28 -13.41 13.94
CA GLU A 273 0.09 -13.46 13.41
C GLU A 273 0.16 -12.60 12.15
N ASP A 274 0.76 -11.41 12.24
CA ASP A 274 1.09 -10.56 11.10
C ASP A 274 2.44 -10.99 10.50
N ASP A 275 2.38 -11.76 9.42
CA ASP A 275 3.54 -12.28 8.70
C ASP A 275 3.82 -11.42 7.46
N TYR A 276 4.12 -10.15 7.69
CA TYR A 276 4.21 -9.11 6.66
C TYR A 276 5.42 -9.24 5.73
N ASP A 277 6.53 -9.84 6.16
CA ASP A 277 7.80 -9.94 5.41
C ASP A 277 8.48 -11.32 5.55
N GLY A 278 7.74 -12.34 5.93
CA GLY A 278 8.26 -13.68 6.17
C GLY A 278 8.91 -14.37 4.96
N GLU A 279 8.71 -13.86 3.74
CA GLU A 279 9.41 -14.25 2.53
C GLU A 279 10.89 -13.81 2.54
N PHE A 280 11.27 -12.79 3.32
CA PHE A 280 12.57 -12.13 3.25
C PHE A 280 13.50 -12.50 4.41
N ARG A 281 13.68 -13.81 4.66
CA ARG A 281 14.73 -14.29 5.55
C ARG A 281 16.02 -14.57 4.78
N TYR A 282 17.16 -14.14 5.34
CA TYR A 282 18.48 -14.25 4.71
C TYR A 282 19.36 -15.28 5.40
N ASP A 283 19.06 -15.61 6.66
CA ASP A 283 19.58 -16.80 7.33
C ASP A 283 18.96 -18.06 6.67
N ARG A 284 19.68 -19.15 6.72
CA ARG A 284 19.27 -20.41 6.03
C ARG A 284 18.20 -21.20 6.78
N GLN A 285 17.62 -20.65 7.85
CA GLN A 285 16.63 -21.36 8.66
C GLN A 285 15.23 -20.76 8.42
N PRO A 286 14.37 -21.39 7.61
CA PRO A 286 13.00 -20.94 7.48
C PRO A 286 12.26 -21.20 8.80
N VAL A 287 11.72 -20.14 9.40
CA VAL A 287 10.81 -20.25 10.54
C VAL A 287 9.39 -20.38 9.98
N GLY A 288 8.73 -21.47 10.29
CA GLY A 288 7.32 -21.69 9.95
C GLY A 288 6.41 -20.70 10.69
N ALA A 289 5.22 -20.47 10.15
CA ALA A 289 4.19 -19.69 10.82
C ALA A 289 3.76 -20.33 12.14
N MET A 290 3.35 -19.52 13.10
CA MET A 290 2.79 -20.00 14.37
C MET A 290 1.46 -20.72 14.16
N GLN A 291 0.72 -20.35 13.13
CA GLN A 291 -0.56 -20.94 12.78
C GLN A 291 -0.49 -22.48 12.68
N SER A 292 0.62 -23.02 12.19
CA SER A 292 0.80 -24.49 12.12
C SER A 292 0.88 -25.19 13.49
N LEU A 293 1.19 -24.46 14.56
CA LEU A 293 1.25 -24.98 15.93
C LEU A 293 -0.14 -25.06 16.57
N ALA A 294 -1.03 -24.12 16.20
CA ALA A 294 -2.37 -24.03 16.78
C ALA A 294 -3.37 -23.45 15.75
N PRO A 295 -3.81 -24.22 14.75
CA PRO A 295 -4.68 -23.73 13.68
C PRO A 295 -6.03 -23.19 14.13
N ASP A 296 -6.47 -23.54 15.34
CA ASP A 296 -7.74 -23.11 15.90
C ASP A 296 -7.63 -21.93 16.87
N GLN A 297 -6.40 -21.50 17.22
CA GLN A 297 -6.12 -20.34 18.07
C GLN A 297 -5.43 -19.21 17.32
N VAL A 298 -4.86 -19.47 16.13
CA VAL A 298 -4.07 -18.48 15.37
C VAL A 298 -4.79 -18.07 14.11
N VAL A 299 -5.07 -16.78 13.97
CA VAL A 299 -5.39 -16.14 12.70
C VAL A 299 -4.05 -15.73 12.05
N TYR A 300 -3.68 -16.39 10.97
CA TYR A 300 -2.51 -16.00 10.19
C TYR A 300 -2.89 -14.91 9.18
N ALA A 301 -2.10 -13.86 9.09
CA ALA A 301 -2.26 -12.81 8.10
C ALA A 301 -1.01 -12.68 7.23
N GLY A 302 -1.20 -12.74 5.93
CA GLY A 302 -0.16 -12.51 4.93
C GLY A 302 -0.55 -11.39 3.95
N THR A 303 0.42 -10.79 3.29
CA THR A 303 0.18 -9.65 2.41
C THR A 303 1.12 -9.63 1.20
N ALA A 304 0.61 -9.19 0.04
CA ALA A 304 1.41 -8.89 -1.14
C ALA A 304 2.13 -7.52 -1.06
N SER A 305 1.89 -6.73 0.00
CA SER A 305 2.39 -5.36 0.11
C SER A 305 3.91 -5.25 0.17
N LYS A 306 4.59 -6.23 0.77
CA LYS A 306 6.04 -6.22 0.93
C LYS A 306 6.74 -7.05 -0.14
N SER A 307 6.08 -8.10 -0.62
CA SER A 307 6.61 -8.96 -1.69
C SER A 307 6.40 -8.39 -3.10
N LEU A 308 5.36 -7.57 -3.31
CA LEU A 308 5.04 -6.94 -4.60
C LEU A 308 4.94 -5.42 -4.47
N ALA A 309 3.77 -4.92 -4.06
CA ALA A 309 3.55 -3.49 -3.86
C ALA A 309 2.34 -3.22 -2.95
N PRO A 310 2.41 -2.23 -2.03
CA PRO A 310 1.28 -1.90 -1.15
C PRO A 310 0.06 -1.36 -1.92
N GLY A 311 0.27 -0.77 -3.10
CA GLY A 311 -0.81 -0.26 -3.95
C GLY A 311 -1.73 -1.33 -4.53
N LEU A 312 -1.33 -2.60 -4.55
CA LEU A 312 -2.20 -3.72 -4.95
C LEU A 312 -3.33 -3.97 -3.97
N ARG A 313 -3.17 -3.57 -2.71
CA ARG A 313 -4.17 -3.77 -1.66
C ARG A 313 -4.64 -5.22 -1.55
N LEU A 314 -3.73 -6.20 -1.69
CA LEU A 314 -4.00 -7.64 -1.56
C LEU A 314 -3.35 -8.20 -0.30
N ALA A 315 -4.18 -8.78 0.55
CA ALA A 315 -3.78 -9.54 1.74
C ALA A 315 -4.75 -10.70 1.94
N TRP A 316 -4.42 -11.59 2.82
CA TRP A 316 -5.23 -12.77 3.13
C TRP A 316 -5.11 -13.14 4.60
N LEU A 317 -6.19 -13.68 5.13
CA LEU A 317 -6.25 -14.28 6.45
C LEU A 317 -6.45 -15.79 6.29
N VAL A 318 -5.77 -16.58 7.11
CA VAL A 318 -6.14 -17.98 7.35
C VAL A 318 -6.80 -18.06 8.72
N VAL A 319 -8.08 -18.37 8.71
CA VAL A 319 -8.99 -18.17 9.83
C VAL A 319 -9.31 -19.49 10.52
N PRO A 320 -9.35 -19.56 11.87
CA PRO A 320 -9.94 -20.67 12.61
C PRO A 320 -11.40 -20.94 12.19
N ASN A 321 -11.79 -22.21 12.06
CA ASN A 321 -13.14 -22.57 11.60
C ASN A 321 -14.26 -21.92 12.41
N HIS A 322 -14.11 -21.83 13.72
CA HIS A 322 -15.11 -21.27 14.62
C HIS A 322 -15.32 -19.75 14.51
N LEU A 323 -14.47 -19.05 13.72
CA LEU A 323 -14.58 -17.62 13.44
C LEU A 323 -14.98 -17.33 11.99
N LEU A 324 -14.91 -18.32 11.11
CA LEU A 324 -14.98 -18.10 9.67
C LEU A 324 -16.31 -17.45 9.24
N GLU A 325 -17.43 -18.00 9.68
CA GLU A 325 -18.75 -17.49 9.29
C GLU A 325 -18.99 -16.05 9.74
N GLU A 326 -18.57 -15.72 10.97
CA GLU A 326 -18.71 -14.36 11.51
C GLU A 326 -17.82 -13.36 10.78
N LEU A 327 -16.57 -13.73 10.46
CA LEU A 327 -15.65 -12.90 9.69
C LEU A 327 -16.14 -12.67 8.26
N VAL A 328 -16.67 -13.71 7.62
CA VAL A 328 -17.28 -13.61 6.28
C VAL A 328 -18.47 -12.65 6.29
N GLU A 329 -19.33 -12.73 7.30
CA GLU A 329 -20.46 -11.81 7.42
C GLU A 329 -20.01 -10.37 7.69
N VAL A 330 -18.99 -10.16 8.53
CA VAL A 330 -18.39 -8.83 8.75
C VAL A 330 -17.82 -8.29 7.46
N GLN A 331 -17.08 -9.10 6.69
CA GLN A 331 -16.53 -8.69 5.41
C GLN A 331 -17.59 -8.31 4.38
N ARG A 332 -18.66 -9.09 4.29
CA ARG A 332 -19.81 -8.80 3.43
C ARG A 332 -20.41 -7.42 3.72
N ILE A 333 -20.58 -7.09 5.00
CA ILE A 333 -21.12 -5.80 5.46
C ILE A 333 -20.15 -4.64 5.19
N ARG A 334 -18.84 -4.88 5.31
CA ARG A 334 -17.79 -3.87 5.16
C ARG A 334 -17.28 -3.69 3.74
N GLY A 335 -18.02 -4.11 2.73
CA GLY A 335 -17.75 -3.85 1.31
C GLY A 335 -17.16 -5.03 0.53
N GLY A 336 -16.99 -6.18 1.16
CA GLY A 336 -16.54 -7.40 0.50
C GLY A 336 -15.03 -7.48 0.22
N PRO A 337 -14.60 -8.46 -0.59
CA PRO A 337 -13.20 -8.66 -0.94
C PRO A 337 -12.69 -7.59 -1.92
N PRO A 338 -11.36 -7.47 -2.11
CA PRO A 338 -10.78 -6.58 -3.10
C PRO A 338 -11.13 -6.98 -4.53
N SER A 339 -10.72 -6.14 -5.49
CA SER A 339 -10.95 -6.32 -6.93
C SER A 339 -10.73 -7.75 -7.41
N ASN A 340 -11.73 -8.34 -8.09
CA ASN A 340 -11.62 -9.65 -8.70
C ASN A 340 -10.52 -9.71 -9.76
N VAL A 341 -10.27 -8.62 -10.47
CA VAL A 341 -9.20 -8.53 -11.49
C VAL A 341 -7.83 -8.76 -10.86
N ASP A 342 -7.56 -8.13 -9.73
CA ASP A 342 -6.30 -8.29 -9.02
C ASP A 342 -6.18 -9.67 -8.38
N GLN A 343 -7.30 -10.22 -7.90
CA GLN A 343 -7.34 -11.59 -7.38
C GLN A 343 -7.03 -12.63 -8.48
N LEU A 344 -7.65 -12.52 -9.65
CA LEU A 344 -7.38 -13.39 -10.80
C LEU A 344 -5.91 -13.30 -11.23
N THR A 345 -5.40 -12.07 -11.29
CA THR A 345 -4.00 -11.82 -11.67
C THR A 345 -3.03 -12.44 -10.68
N LEU A 346 -3.26 -12.26 -9.36
CA LEU A 346 -2.38 -12.84 -8.34
C LEU A 346 -2.44 -14.36 -8.33
N ALA A 347 -3.64 -14.96 -8.51
CA ALA A 347 -3.79 -16.40 -8.62
C ALA A 347 -2.94 -16.99 -9.75
N GLU A 348 -3.03 -16.40 -10.94
CA GLU A 348 -2.22 -16.80 -12.10
C GLU A 348 -0.72 -16.53 -11.89
N PHE A 349 -0.38 -15.39 -11.24
CA PHE A 349 1.00 -15.04 -10.95
C PHE A 349 1.66 -16.04 -9.97
N ILE A 350 0.91 -16.54 -8.98
CA ILE A 350 1.35 -17.61 -8.07
C ILE A 350 1.40 -18.94 -8.83
N GLY A 351 0.32 -19.34 -9.52
CA GLY A 351 0.18 -20.61 -10.21
C GLY A 351 1.25 -20.86 -11.28
N SER A 352 1.65 -19.79 -12.01
CA SER A 352 2.74 -19.86 -13.01
C SER A 352 4.15 -19.90 -12.38
N GLY A 353 4.29 -19.83 -11.07
CA GLY A 353 5.57 -19.74 -10.36
C GLY A 353 6.30 -18.41 -10.56
N ALA A 354 5.64 -17.39 -11.14
CA ALA A 354 6.23 -16.08 -11.34
C ALA A 354 6.43 -15.36 -9.99
N PHE A 355 5.53 -15.56 -9.04
CA PHE A 355 5.64 -15.03 -7.69
C PHE A 355 6.88 -15.59 -6.97
N ASP A 356 7.09 -16.91 -6.99
CA ASP A 356 8.26 -17.54 -6.36
C ASP A 356 9.58 -17.05 -6.97
N ARG A 357 9.63 -16.86 -8.29
CA ARG A 357 10.80 -16.29 -8.98
C ARG A 357 11.07 -14.85 -8.56
N HIS A 358 10.03 -14.04 -8.48
CA HIS A 358 10.13 -12.65 -8.06
C HIS A 358 10.63 -12.53 -6.61
N VAL A 359 10.01 -13.23 -5.68
CA VAL A 359 10.40 -13.26 -4.25
C VAL A 359 11.85 -13.67 -4.09
N ARG A 360 12.31 -14.70 -4.84
CA ARG A 360 13.70 -15.15 -4.80
C ARG A 360 14.68 -14.07 -5.26
N THR A 361 14.34 -13.36 -6.33
CA THR A 361 15.16 -12.26 -6.86
C THR A 361 15.21 -11.08 -5.86
N ALA A 362 14.05 -10.68 -5.33
CA ALA A 362 13.94 -9.62 -4.35
C ALA A 362 14.70 -9.95 -3.06
N ARG A 363 14.61 -11.19 -2.56
CA ARG A 363 15.37 -11.67 -1.39
C ARG A 363 16.87 -11.49 -1.55
N LEU A 364 17.42 -11.86 -2.72
CA LEU A 364 18.85 -11.68 -2.99
C LEU A 364 19.24 -10.20 -3.09
N ALA A 365 18.39 -9.37 -3.66
CA ALA A 365 18.63 -7.93 -3.77
C ALA A 365 18.62 -7.27 -2.38
N TYR A 366 17.61 -7.55 -1.55
CA TYR A 366 17.49 -6.97 -0.21
C TYR A 366 18.58 -7.47 0.75
N ARG A 367 18.99 -8.74 0.64
CA ARG A 367 20.17 -9.24 1.38
C ARG A 367 21.41 -8.41 1.05
N ARG A 368 21.72 -8.18 -0.25
CA ARG A 368 22.87 -7.36 -0.66
C ARG A 368 22.76 -5.92 -0.15
N ARG A 369 21.55 -5.33 -0.16
CA ARG A 369 21.34 -3.98 0.36
C ARG A 369 21.58 -3.92 1.87
N ARG A 370 21.09 -4.90 2.63
CA ARG A 370 21.34 -5.00 4.05
C ARG A 370 22.85 -5.14 4.34
N ASP A 371 23.53 -6.03 3.64
CA ASP A 371 24.98 -6.23 3.83
C ASP A 371 25.76 -4.93 3.56
N ARG A 372 25.38 -4.16 2.52
CA ARG A 372 25.94 -2.83 2.23
C ARG A 372 25.63 -1.80 3.31
N LEU A 373 24.43 -1.79 3.87
CA LEU A 373 24.06 -0.91 4.99
C LEU A 373 24.96 -1.20 6.20
N VAL A 374 25.09 -2.46 6.58
CA VAL A 374 25.93 -2.90 7.71
C VAL A 374 27.39 -2.47 7.50
N ALA A 375 27.96 -2.74 6.33
CA ALA A 375 29.33 -2.34 6.01
C ALA A 375 29.50 -0.82 6.04
N SER A 376 28.60 -0.06 5.42
CA SER A 376 28.69 1.41 5.38
C SER A 376 28.61 2.04 6.78
N LEU A 377 27.80 1.48 7.69
CA LEU A 377 27.70 1.98 9.05
C LEU A 377 28.92 1.58 9.89
N ALA A 378 29.46 0.37 9.71
CA ALA A 378 30.68 -0.05 10.38
C ALA A 378 31.89 0.84 10.03
N ASP A 379 32.00 1.24 8.75
CA ASP A 379 33.10 2.08 8.26
C ASP A 379 32.90 3.56 8.62
N GLY A 380 31.68 4.10 8.46
CA GLY A 380 31.45 5.54 8.53
C GLY A 380 30.77 6.07 9.78
N ALA A 381 30.25 5.19 10.64
CA ALA A 381 29.60 5.54 11.90
C ALA A 381 29.78 4.42 12.95
N PRO A 382 31.01 4.12 13.38
CA PRO A 382 31.33 2.95 14.21
C PRO A 382 30.70 2.99 15.63
N THR A 383 30.18 4.12 16.05
CA THR A 383 29.51 4.30 17.36
C THR A 383 28.06 3.85 17.39
N VAL A 384 27.48 3.49 16.24
CA VAL A 384 26.11 2.96 16.19
C VAL A 384 26.12 1.43 16.17
N GLU A 385 25.10 0.83 16.73
CA GLU A 385 24.91 -0.62 16.76
C GLU A 385 23.67 -1.01 15.94
N ILE A 386 23.80 -2.03 15.10
CA ILE A 386 22.66 -2.57 14.33
C ILE A 386 22.15 -3.81 15.04
N SER A 387 20.86 -3.82 15.39
CA SER A 387 20.20 -4.98 15.99
C SER A 387 19.19 -5.63 15.07
N GLY A 388 18.69 -6.79 15.49
CA GLY A 388 17.74 -7.61 14.77
C GLY A 388 18.39 -8.71 13.93
N ILE A 389 17.57 -9.68 13.53
CA ILE A 389 18.02 -10.82 12.73
C ILE A 389 18.27 -10.41 11.28
N SER A 390 18.97 -11.26 10.53
CA SER A 390 19.20 -11.05 9.10
C SER A 390 17.93 -11.40 8.30
N ALA A 391 16.96 -10.48 8.29
CA ALA A 391 15.65 -10.65 7.64
C ALA A 391 15.02 -9.30 7.27
N GLY A 392 13.91 -9.34 6.55
CA GLY A 392 13.00 -8.22 6.32
C GLY A 392 13.50 -7.16 5.36
N LEU A 393 12.96 -5.96 5.52
CA LEU A 393 13.19 -4.80 4.66
C LEU A 393 13.76 -3.61 5.41
N HIS A 394 14.02 -3.74 6.71
CA HIS A 394 14.53 -2.69 7.58
C HIS A 394 15.53 -3.23 8.59
N ALA A 395 16.25 -2.33 9.24
CA ALA A 395 17.14 -2.62 10.35
C ALA A 395 16.98 -1.54 11.43
N LEU A 396 17.16 -1.91 12.69
CA LEU A 396 17.18 -0.98 13.80
C LEU A 396 18.63 -0.57 14.09
N VAL A 397 18.88 0.75 14.07
CA VAL A 397 20.19 1.36 14.28
C VAL A 397 20.16 2.12 15.61
N HIS A 398 20.79 1.57 16.65
CA HIS A 398 20.89 2.17 17.97
C HIS A 398 21.93 3.29 17.97
N MET A 399 21.60 4.37 18.67
CA MET A 399 22.46 5.55 18.80
C MET A 399 22.79 5.77 20.28
N GLN A 400 24.07 5.89 20.60
CA GLN A 400 24.49 6.17 21.98
C GLN A 400 24.25 7.66 22.32
N ALA A 401 23.61 7.94 23.46
CA ALA A 401 23.46 9.27 24.08
C ALA A 401 23.06 10.42 23.15
N ARG A 402 22.23 10.17 22.13
CA ARG A 402 21.79 11.16 21.14
C ARG A 402 20.30 11.39 21.23
N ASP A 403 19.88 12.62 20.96
CA ASP A 403 18.46 12.90 20.77
C ASP A 403 18.01 12.37 19.39
N GLU A 404 17.09 11.43 19.39
CA GLU A 404 16.52 10.81 18.20
C GLU A 404 15.86 11.85 17.30
N HIS A 405 15.13 12.81 17.91
CA HIS A 405 14.43 13.86 17.17
C HIS A 405 15.40 14.76 16.43
N ASP A 406 16.51 15.16 17.07
CA ASP A 406 17.55 15.98 16.46
C ASP A 406 18.22 15.26 15.27
N VAL A 407 18.43 13.96 15.37
CA VAL A 407 19.03 13.17 14.27
C VAL A 407 18.07 13.10 13.09
N VAL A 408 16.78 12.84 13.32
CA VAL A 408 15.74 12.83 12.29
C VAL A 408 15.61 14.21 11.62
N ALA A 409 15.61 15.29 12.39
CA ALA A 409 15.54 16.66 11.86
C ALA A 409 16.76 16.98 10.98
N ARG A 410 17.99 16.64 11.43
CA ARG A 410 19.20 16.84 10.60
C ARG A 410 19.18 16.02 9.33
N ALA A 411 18.70 14.78 9.37
CA ALA A 411 18.52 13.95 8.19
C ALA A 411 17.59 14.64 7.18
N ALA A 412 16.46 15.14 7.63
CA ALA A 412 15.49 15.85 6.79
C ALA A 412 16.10 17.10 6.14
N HIS A 413 16.85 17.91 6.87
CA HIS A 413 17.58 19.07 6.32
C HIS A 413 18.60 18.68 5.24
N GLN A 414 19.08 17.44 5.25
CA GLN A 414 19.98 16.92 4.23
C GLN A 414 19.25 16.15 3.10
N GLY A 415 17.92 16.24 3.06
CA GLY A 415 17.08 15.57 2.06
C GLY A 415 17.00 14.05 2.23
N LEU A 416 17.30 13.54 3.44
CA LEU A 416 17.22 12.13 3.80
C LEU A 416 16.02 11.93 4.74
N ALA A 417 15.05 11.11 4.33
CA ALA A 417 13.94 10.71 5.19
C ALA A 417 14.28 9.42 5.94
N VAL A 418 14.23 9.48 7.25
CA VAL A 418 14.36 8.38 8.20
C VAL A 418 13.28 8.49 9.26
N GLN A 419 13.04 7.44 10.03
CA GLN A 419 12.10 7.47 11.16
C GLN A 419 12.80 7.00 12.44
N GLY A 420 12.45 7.64 13.55
CA GLY A 420 12.89 7.24 14.87
C GLY A 420 12.08 6.07 15.42
N LEU A 421 12.67 5.33 16.36
CA LEU A 421 11.97 4.23 17.05
C LEU A 421 10.77 4.72 17.85
N GLY A 422 10.82 5.97 18.36
CA GLY A 422 9.74 6.58 19.12
C GLY A 422 8.41 6.64 18.37
N GLU A 423 8.43 6.79 17.05
CA GLU A 423 7.21 6.78 16.21
C GLU A 423 6.47 5.42 16.26
N PHE A 424 7.16 4.36 16.60
CA PHE A 424 6.66 2.98 16.65
C PHE A 424 6.47 2.46 18.07
N THR A 425 6.76 3.27 19.09
CA THR A 425 6.73 2.87 20.50
C THR A 425 5.35 3.13 21.12
N ALA A 426 4.84 2.18 21.87
CA ALA A 426 3.61 2.34 22.64
C ALA A 426 3.76 3.42 23.73
N PRO A 427 2.71 4.17 24.07
CA PRO A 427 2.76 5.13 25.15
C PRO A 427 3.23 4.46 26.46
N GLY A 428 4.14 5.14 27.17
CA GLY A 428 4.68 4.66 28.46
C GLY A 428 5.73 3.55 28.34
N HIS A 429 6.14 3.18 27.10
CA HIS A 429 7.20 2.19 26.88
C HIS A 429 8.41 2.89 26.27
N GLU A 430 9.51 2.91 27.00
CA GLU A 430 10.73 3.59 26.53
C GLU A 430 11.82 2.59 26.16
N ARG A 431 12.50 2.85 25.09
CA ARG A 431 13.75 2.21 24.67
C ARG A 431 14.75 3.31 24.31
N GLY A 432 16.04 3.00 24.38
CA GLY A 432 17.08 3.94 23.95
C GLY A 432 16.89 4.45 22.53
N PRO A 433 17.47 5.60 22.19
CA PRO A 433 17.29 6.26 20.90
C PRO A 433 17.79 5.38 19.75
N ALA A 434 16.94 5.22 18.72
CA ALA A 434 17.29 4.39 17.56
C ALA A 434 16.55 4.88 16.30
N LEU A 435 17.16 4.63 15.14
CA LEU A 435 16.52 4.86 13.83
C LEU A 435 16.06 3.52 13.24
N VAL A 436 14.88 3.54 12.64
CA VAL A 436 14.37 2.42 11.85
C VAL A 436 14.68 2.68 10.38
N ILE A 437 15.66 1.98 9.84
CA ILE A 437 16.19 2.22 8.49
C ILE A 437 15.62 1.20 7.51
N GLY A 438 14.78 1.67 6.60
CA GLY A 438 14.26 0.87 5.49
C GLY A 438 15.27 0.80 4.34
N TYR A 439 15.92 -0.33 4.15
CA TYR A 439 16.89 -0.52 3.09
C TYR A 439 16.27 -0.98 1.76
N ALA A 440 15.00 -1.31 1.74
CA ALA A 440 14.29 -1.70 0.53
C ALA A 440 13.79 -0.50 -0.30
N THR A 441 13.42 0.60 0.34
CA THR A 441 12.68 1.72 -0.25
C THR A 441 13.44 2.48 -1.36
N PRO A 442 14.73 2.86 -1.22
CA PRO A 442 15.39 3.64 -2.25
C PRO A 442 15.55 2.84 -3.55
N PRO A 443 15.40 3.47 -4.73
CA PRO A 443 15.77 2.82 -5.97
C PRO A 443 17.27 2.51 -6.00
N ASP A 444 17.65 1.45 -6.71
CA ASP A 444 19.01 0.89 -6.65
C ASP A 444 20.11 1.92 -7.00
N HIS A 445 19.84 2.77 -7.99
CA HIS A 445 20.78 3.82 -8.42
C HIS A 445 21.00 4.91 -7.35
N ALA A 446 20.05 5.13 -6.44
CA ALA A 446 20.15 6.12 -5.37
C ALA A 446 20.70 5.55 -4.05
N TYR A 447 20.76 4.22 -3.93
CA TYR A 447 21.02 3.55 -2.65
C TYR A 447 22.41 3.89 -2.07
N THR A 448 23.46 3.91 -2.90
CA THR A 448 24.83 4.28 -2.45
C THR A 448 24.89 5.70 -1.89
N ALA A 449 24.24 6.64 -2.59
CA ALA A 449 24.20 8.03 -2.13
C ALA A 449 23.35 8.21 -0.86
N ALA A 450 22.28 7.43 -0.72
CA ALA A 450 21.47 7.41 0.50
C ALA A 450 22.27 6.92 1.72
N LEU A 451 23.06 5.84 1.56
CA LEU A 451 23.93 5.32 2.63
C LEU A 451 25.04 6.34 2.99
N ALA A 452 25.69 6.95 2.01
CA ALA A 452 26.69 7.97 2.30
C ALA A 452 26.10 9.16 3.07
N ARG A 453 24.87 9.55 2.77
CA ARG A 453 24.16 10.60 3.50
C ARG A 453 23.82 10.16 4.92
N LEU A 454 23.34 8.94 5.11
CA LEU A 454 23.05 8.38 6.42
C LEU A 454 24.29 8.34 7.31
N THR A 455 25.43 7.85 6.80
CA THR A 455 26.68 7.83 7.55
C THR A 455 27.14 9.23 7.93
N THR A 456 27.04 10.23 7.03
CA THR A 456 27.36 11.62 7.34
C THR A 456 26.50 12.17 8.48
N VAL A 457 25.19 11.93 8.45
CA VAL A 457 24.25 12.36 9.51
C VAL A 457 24.59 11.72 10.86
N LEU A 458 24.97 10.44 10.86
CA LEU A 458 25.33 9.70 12.05
C LEU A 458 26.74 10.04 12.58
N ALA A 459 27.71 10.30 11.74
CA ALA A 459 29.07 10.70 12.13
C ALA A 459 29.14 12.13 12.68
N SER A 460 28.43 13.11 12.09
CA SER A 460 28.49 14.53 12.46
C SER A 460 27.95 14.84 13.87
N SER A 461 27.43 13.88 14.57
CA SER A 461 26.99 14.01 15.97
C SER A 461 28.10 13.78 17.01
N GLU A 462 29.31 13.46 16.63
CA GLU A 462 30.43 13.24 17.56
C GLU A 462 31.11 14.56 18.02
N GLY A 463 30.76 15.71 17.41
CA GLY A 463 31.45 16.99 17.60
C GLY A 463 30.87 17.99 18.61
N VAL A 464 29.74 17.73 19.27
CA VAL A 464 29.15 18.66 20.26
C VAL A 464 29.32 18.14 21.67
N SER A 465 30.54 17.93 22.12
CA SER A 465 30.87 18.04 23.53
C SER A 465 30.98 19.51 23.88
N VAL A 466 29.93 20.05 24.47
CA VAL A 466 29.93 21.39 25.05
C VAL A 466 31.06 21.50 26.06
N ARG A 467 32.11 22.20 25.71
CA ARG A 467 33.00 22.83 26.71
C ARG A 467 32.21 23.94 27.36
N ALA A 468 31.45 23.62 28.40
CA ALA A 468 31.03 24.59 29.35
C ALA A 468 32.22 24.90 30.26
N ARG A 469 32.75 26.11 30.16
CA ARG A 469 33.52 26.78 31.22
C ARG A 469 32.63 27.76 31.92
#